data_08d5f03048b2b1ce0d1f7a1b362e009a
#
_entry.id   08d5f03048b2b1ce0d1f7a1b362e009a
#
_cell.length_a   1.000
_cell.length_b   1.000
_cell.length_c   1.000
_cell.angle_alpha   90.00
_cell.angle_beta   90.00
_cell.angle_gamma   90.00
#
_symmetry.space_group_name_H-M   'P 1'
#
loop_
_entity.id
_entity.type
_entity.pdbx_description
1 polymer ?
#
loop_
_entity_poly.entity_id
_entity_poly.type
_entity_poly.pdbx_seq_one_letter_code
_entity_poly.pdbx_strand_id
1 'polypeptide(L)'
;MRITARILALLLCLCLLLPVAAQSVRAEELLIAPAPTVEAQDISSEDIITEYSGFSSVSFLFDGLTAWGKRASGSNASLTLSHEDGIGSLYFIFDCDPGTYTLTNNDTGATHTCGENGFMHDYLDVAGIFGAAPGSVTVTFGDTRVAINELSVYTPGEVPDSVQKWGAPAEDGTDLILFSTHGDDEQLFFAGLLPYYAGELGYQVQVVYLTDHHNYSGTIRMHEMLNGLWAVGVTAYPVFGTFIDYKSEYKETVYYMFEQEGYGREDVLEFVVEQIRRFNPLVVVGHDFEGEYRHAQHMIYAELLAEALTISNDPAYFPELAEQYGLWDVPKAYFHLYPENPVVMDWDQPLENFDGLTAFQVTQKLGFPCHESQQNTWFNRWLNDHGNITKATQIDTYSPCEYGLYRSTVGEDVAKNDFFENLTTYAEQARIAEEERLAEEARRAEEERLAEEARLAEEARLAEEARLAEEARLAEEARLAEEARLAEEARLAEEARLAEEARTMRLLVAGVAACAVLLIGIIVFAVTRKKK
;
A
#
# COMPACT_ATOMS: atom_id res chain seq x y z
N MET A 1 -68.40 6.84 14.01
CA MET A 1 -67.43 7.25 12.96
C MET A 1 -66.51 8.45 13.32
N ARG A 2 -66.53 9.05 14.54
CA ARG A 2 -65.62 10.16 14.92
C ARG A 2 -64.54 9.76 15.95
N ILE A 3 -64.59 8.57 16.52
CA ILE A 3 -63.61 8.08 17.52
C ILE A 3 -62.48 7.29 16.83
N THR A 4 -62.76 6.56 15.77
CA THR A 4 -61.75 5.78 15.01
C THR A 4 -60.77 6.63 14.22
N ALA A 5 -61.18 7.82 13.75
CA ALA A 5 -60.29 8.75 13.03
C ALA A 5 -59.29 9.47 13.94
N ARG A 6 -59.62 9.65 15.25
CA ARG A 6 -58.70 10.27 16.21
C ARG A 6 -57.63 9.31 16.75
N ILE A 7 -57.94 8.02 16.82
CA ILE A 7 -56.98 7.01 17.27
C ILE A 7 -55.95 6.72 16.12
N LEU A 8 -56.40 6.74 14.87
CA LEU A 8 -55.50 6.57 13.72
C LEU A 8 -54.55 7.78 13.54
N ALA A 9 -55.04 9.00 13.79
CA ALA A 9 -54.19 10.19 13.74
C ALA A 9 -53.17 10.26 14.89
N LEU A 10 -53.50 9.74 16.10
CA LEU A 10 -52.55 9.66 17.21
C LEU A 10 -51.47 8.57 16.99
N LEU A 11 -51.80 7.46 16.36
CA LEU A 11 -50.84 6.41 15.99
C LEU A 11 -49.88 6.87 14.86
N LEU A 12 -50.38 7.66 13.90
CA LEU A 12 -49.48 8.24 12.87
C LEU A 12 -48.56 9.35 13.42
N CYS A 13 -49.01 10.13 14.41
CA CYS A 13 -48.14 11.12 15.06
C CYS A 13 -47.13 10.50 16.03
N LEU A 14 -47.40 9.33 16.61
CA LEU A 14 -46.42 8.61 17.45
C LEU A 14 -45.33 7.95 16.62
N CYS A 15 -45.61 7.58 15.37
CA CYS A 15 -44.58 7.05 14.43
C CYS A 15 -43.65 8.14 13.84
N LEU A 16 -44.03 9.42 13.92
CA LEU A 16 -43.23 10.55 13.42
C LEU A 16 -42.39 11.24 14.53
N LEU A 17 -42.47 10.79 15.79
CA LEU A 17 -41.71 11.36 16.91
C LEU A 17 -40.74 10.37 17.61
N LEU A 18 -40.51 9.19 17.00
CA LEU A 18 -39.33 8.43 17.36
C LEU A 18 -38.15 9.07 16.60
N PRO A 19 -37.16 9.66 17.31
CA PRO A 19 -35.89 9.89 16.66
C PRO A 19 -35.41 8.50 16.23
N VAL A 20 -35.24 8.31 14.95
CA VAL A 20 -34.33 7.29 14.44
C VAL A 20 -32.98 7.71 15.02
N ALA A 21 -32.70 7.27 16.25
CA ALA A 21 -31.33 7.06 16.63
C ALA A 21 -30.83 6.05 15.61
N ALA A 22 -30.25 6.55 14.53
CA ALA A 22 -29.26 5.81 13.79
C ALA A 22 -28.21 5.47 14.86
N GLN A 23 -28.39 4.35 15.53
CA GLN A 23 -27.26 3.61 16.04
C GLN A 23 -26.45 3.33 14.78
N SER A 24 -25.46 4.23 14.53
CA SER A 24 -24.24 3.79 13.89
C SER A 24 -23.82 2.58 14.73
N VAL A 25 -24.13 1.40 14.24
CA VAL A 25 -23.35 0.23 14.57
C VAL A 25 -21.97 0.63 14.04
N ARG A 26 -21.18 1.31 14.89
CA ARG A 26 -19.74 1.17 14.80
C ARG A 26 -19.59 -0.34 14.79
N ALA A 27 -19.17 -0.89 13.66
CA ALA A 27 -18.39 -2.08 13.69
C ALA A 27 -17.25 -1.71 14.65
N GLU A 28 -17.40 -2.04 15.94
CA GLU A 28 -16.25 -2.39 16.71
C GLU A 28 -15.66 -3.53 15.89
N GLU A 29 -14.71 -3.23 15.01
CA GLU A 29 -13.68 -4.17 14.71
C GLU A 29 -13.29 -4.68 16.09
N LEU A 30 -13.69 -5.89 16.36
CA LEU A 30 -13.06 -6.67 17.40
C LEU A 30 -11.58 -6.56 17.04
N LEU A 31 -10.87 -5.64 17.69
CA LEU A 31 -9.43 -5.69 17.82
C LEU A 31 -9.18 -7.03 18.50
N ILE A 32 -9.15 -8.09 17.69
CA ILE A 32 -8.50 -9.33 18.08
C ILE A 32 -7.10 -8.84 18.35
N ALA A 33 -6.74 -8.72 19.63
CA ALA A 33 -5.37 -8.44 20.00
C ALA A 33 -4.52 -9.39 19.16
N PRO A 34 -3.53 -8.88 18.40
CA PRO A 34 -2.67 -9.76 17.63
C PRO A 34 -2.22 -10.88 18.56
N ALA A 35 -2.25 -12.12 18.08
CA ALA A 35 -1.76 -13.25 18.85
C ALA A 35 -0.36 -12.86 19.33
N PRO A 36 0.01 -13.15 20.60
CA PRO A 36 1.32 -12.80 21.10
C PRO A 36 2.36 -13.34 20.12
N THR A 37 3.17 -12.43 19.57
CA THR A 37 4.28 -12.81 18.69
C THR A 37 5.22 -13.69 19.49
N VAL A 38 5.53 -14.86 18.97
CA VAL A 38 6.52 -15.74 19.57
C VAL A 38 7.88 -15.17 19.24
N GLU A 39 8.68 -14.84 20.24
CA GLU A 39 10.06 -14.41 20.02
C GLU A 39 10.89 -15.60 19.48
N ALA A 40 11.64 -15.34 18.42
CA ALA A 40 12.58 -16.31 17.87
C ALA A 40 13.76 -16.50 18.84
N GLN A 41 14.18 -17.76 19.00
CA GLN A 41 15.38 -18.06 19.81
C GLN A 41 16.60 -18.03 18.90
N ASP A 42 17.65 -17.37 19.35
CA ASP A 42 18.96 -17.45 18.73
C ASP A 42 19.59 -18.83 19.01
N ILE A 43 19.82 -19.59 17.96
CA ILE A 43 20.41 -20.94 17.99
C ILE A 43 21.77 -20.98 17.29
N SER A 44 22.36 -19.81 17.05
CA SER A 44 23.64 -19.65 16.35
C SER A 44 24.77 -20.35 17.10
N SER A 45 25.33 -21.37 16.51
CA SER A 45 26.48 -22.11 17.03
C SER A 45 27.12 -23.00 15.96
N GLU A 46 28.36 -23.43 16.15
CA GLU A 46 28.98 -24.42 15.27
C GLU A 46 28.23 -25.76 15.28
N ASP A 47 27.54 -26.11 16.36
CA ASP A 47 26.85 -27.40 16.52
C ASP A 47 25.65 -27.60 15.57
N ILE A 48 25.08 -26.48 15.05
CA ILE A 48 23.99 -26.57 14.07
C ILE A 48 24.48 -26.88 12.66
N ILE A 49 25.78 -26.72 12.37
CA ILE A 49 26.37 -27.05 11.08
C ILE A 49 26.66 -28.56 11.05
N THR A 50 25.82 -29.30 10.36
CA THR A 50 25.95 -30.76 10.24
C THR A 50 26.90 -31.18 9.12
N GLU A 51 27.04 -30.35 8.09
CA GLU A 51 27.96 -30.58 6.96
C GLU A 51 28.37 -29.24 6.35
N TYR A 52 29.60 -29.14 5.87
CA TYR A 52 30.06 -28.01 5.05
C TYR A 52 31.11 -28.45 4.04
N SER A 53 31.16 -27.70 2.92
CA SER A 53 32.19 -27.90 1.92
C SER A 53 32.69 -26.52 1.38
N GLY A 54 33.90 -26.55 0.80
CA GLY A 54 34.49 -25.36 0.19
C GLY A 54 35.06 -24.32 1.16
N PHE A 55 34.66 -24.31 2.43
CA PHE A 55 35.21 -23.43 3.46
C PHE A 55 36.47 -23.99 4.10
N SER A 56 37.42 -23.11 4.42
CA SER A 56 38.62 -23.47 5.18
C SER A 56 38.35 -23.68 6.68
N SER A 57 37.37 -23.01 7.23
CA SER A 57 36.86 -23.13 8.58
C SER A 57 35.50 -22.46 8.69
N VAL A 58 34.61 -22.97 9.53
CA VAL A 58 33.30 -22.39 9.83
C VAL A 58 33.26 -21.75 11.23
N SER A 59 34.35 -21.84 11.99
CA SER A 59 34.42 -21.29 13.35
C SER A 59 34.33 -19.77 13.42
N PHE A 60 34.55 -19.09 12.30
CA PHE A 60 34.44 -17.63 12.21
C PHE A 60 33.02 -17.14 11.88
N LEU A 61 32.06 -18.06 11.71
CA LEU A 61 30.65 -17.69 11.47
C LEU A 61 29.90 -17.30 12.74
N PHE A 62 30.49 -17.54 13.92
CA PHE A 62 29.84 -17.35 15.22
C PHE A 62 30.79 -16.71 16.24
N ASP A 63 31.71 -15.87 15.80
CA ASP A 63 32.70 -15.24 16.69
C ASP A 63 32.29 -13.82 17.16
N GLY A 64 31.17 -13.31 16.68
CA GLY A 64 30.60 -12.01 17.02
C GLY A 64 31.28 -10.82 16.32
N LEU A 65 32.14 -11.09 15.34
CA LEU A 65 32.90 -10.05 14.63
C LEU A 65 32.28 -9.73 13.26
N THR A 66 31.38 -8.77 13.23
CA THR A 66 30.57 -8.45 12.05
C THR A 66 31.34 -7.66 10.98
N ALA A 67 32.27 -6.79 11.36
CA ALA A 67 33.04 -5.95 10.44
C ALA A 67 34.56 -6.23 10.50
N TRP A 68 35.06 -6.61 11.67
CA TRP A 68 36.47 -6.83 11.95
C TRP A 68 36.74 -8.31 12.22
N GLY A 69 37.89 -8.79 11.84
CA GLY A 69 38.30 -10.13 12.21
C GLY A 69 38.55 -11.06 11.03
N LYS A 70 38.49 -12.34 11.30
CA LYS A 70 38.65 -13.39 10.29
C LYS A 70 37.28 -13.78 9.77
N ARG A 71 37.25 -14.17 8.49
CA ARG A 71 36.05 -14.55 7.76
C ARG A 71 36.06 -16.03 7.42
N ALA A 72 34.91 -16.66 7.45
CA ALA A 72 34.72 -17.95 6.80
C ALA A 72 34.71 -17.74 5.29
N SER A 73 35.78 -18.12 4.61
CA SER A 73 35.92 -17.91 3.16
C SER A 73 35.96 -19.24 2.42
N GLY A 74 35.28 -19.30 1.29
CA GLY A 74 35.21 -20.50 0.47
C GLY A 74 34.94 -20.22 -1.01
N SER A 75 35.10 -21.27 -1.84
CA SER A 75 34.69 -21.26 -3.24
C SER A 75 33.96 -22.57 -3.52
N ASN A 76 32.90 -22.53 -4.33
CA ASN A 76 31.96 -23.65 -4.47
C ASN A 76 31.51 -24.14 -3.08
N ALA A 77 31.21 -23.20 -2.20
CA ALA A 77 31.02 -23.47 -0.78
C ALA A 77 29.56 -23.83 -0.49
N SER A 78 29.35 -24.69 0.51
CA SER A 78 28.03 -25.00 1.05
C SER A 78 28.05 -25.17 2.54
N LEU A 79 26.91 -24.89 3.18
CA LEU A 79 26.64 -25.09 4.59
C LEU A 79 25.32 -25.84 4.73
N THR A 80 25.29 -26.93 5.49
CA THR A 80 24.07 -27.62 5.88
C THR A 80 23.83 -27.39 7.36
N LEU A 81 22.69 -26.82 7.68
CA LEU A 81 22.25 -26.47 9.03
C LEU A 81 21.08 -27.34 9.43
N SER A 82 21.02 -27.77 10.70
CA SER A 82 19.91 -28.57 11.20
C SER A 82 19.63 -28.25 12.68
N HIS A 83 18.34 -28.16 13.03
CA HIS A 83 17.89 -27.96 14.40
C HIS A 83 16.53 -28.62 14.65
N GLU A 84 16.31 -29.19 15.86
CA GLU A 84 15.09 -29.95 16.19
C GLU A 84 13.83 -29.07 16.25
N ASP A 85 13.96 -27.78 16.63
CA ASP A 85 12.85 -26.82 16.68
C ASP A 85 12.58 -26.14 15.32
N GLY A 86 13.31 -26.53 14.27
CA GLY A 86 13.26 -25.97 12.94
C GLY A 86 14.07 -24.68 12.79
N ILE A 87 14.40 -24.35 11.54
CA ILE A 87 15.12 -23.14 11.16
C ILE A 87 14.10 -22.13 10.64
N GLY A 88 13.82 -21.09 11.45
CA GLY A 88 12.87 -20.02 11.14
C GLY A 88 13.45 -18.98 10.21
N SER A 89 14.67 -18.51 10.48
CA SER A 89 15.37 -17.52 9.66
C SER A 89 16.88 -17.64 9.75
N LEU A 90 17.55 -17.07 8.73
CA LEU A 90 18.99 -16.92 8.65
C LEU A 90 19.30 -15.43 8.44
N TYR A 91 20.37 -14.96 9.08
CA TYR A 91 20.91 -13.63 8.88
C TYR A 91 22.39 -13.71 8.63
N PHE A 92 22.80 -13.43 7.38
CA PHE A 92 24.17 -13.41 6.95
C PHE A 92 24.74 -12.00 6.99
N ILE A 93 25.96 -11.88 7.47
CA ILE A 93 26.82 -10.70 7.29
C ILE A 93 27.97 -11.12 6.38
N PHE A 94 27.88 -10.78 5.11
CA PHE A 94 28.90 -11.05 4.08
C PHE A 94 29.94 -9.94 4.07
N ASP A 95 31.20 -10.26 3.76
CA ASP A 95 32.27 -9.26 3.61
C ASP A 95 32.05 -8.32 2.41
N CYS A 96 31.38 -8.81 1.38
CA CYS A 96 30.98 -8.07 0.18
C CYS A 96 29.74 -8.75 -0.44
N ASP A 97 29.23 -8.21 -1.52
CA ASP A 97 28.15 -8.83 -2.29
C ASP A 97 28.42 -10.33 -2.51
N PRO A 98 27.57 -11.23 -1.99
CA PRO A 98 27.77 -12.68 -2.12
C PRO A 98 27.49 -13.20 -3.54
N GLY A 99 26.86 -12.40 -4.41
CA GLY A 99 26.20 -12.87 -5.60
C GLY A 99 25.00 -13.78 -5.27
N THR A 100 24.42 -14.38 -6.29
CA THR A 100 23.30 -15.32 -6.10
C THR A 100 23.75 -16.64 -5.47
N TYR A 101 22.92 -17.16 -4.56
CA TYR A 101 23.12 -18.45 -3.92
C TYR A 101 21.78 -19.18 -3.75
N THR A 102 21.83 -20.48 -3.44
CA THR A 102 20.63 -21.32 -3.34
C THR A 102 20.41 -21.80 -1.93
N LEU A 103 19.18 -21.59 -1.43
CA LEU A 103 18.69 -22.19 -0.19
C LEU A 103 17.84 -23.42 -0.54
N THR A 104 18.19 -24.58 0.03
CA THR A 104 17.49 -25.86 -0.16
C THR A 104 16.86 -26.30 1.15
N ASN A 105 15.56 -26.57 1.14
CA ASN A 105 14.86 -27.27 2.23
C ASN A 105 15.15 -28.78 2.11
N ASN A 106 15.93 -29.34 3.01
CA ASN A 106 16.36 -30.76 2.95
C ASN A 106 15.22 -31.73 3.26
N ASP A 107 14.17 -31.30 3.96
CA ASP A 107 13.03 -32.15 4.31
C ASP A 107 12.13 -32.40 3.09
N THR A 108 12.07 -31.44 2.15
CA THR A 108 11.18 -31.50 0.98
C THR A 108 11.92 -31.56 -0.35
N GLY A 109 13.16 -31.11 -0.39
CA GLY A 109 13.96 -30.92 -1.61
C GLY A 109 13.60 -29.63 -2.38
N ALA A 110 12.73 -28.76 -1.84
CA ALA A 110 12.42 -27.46 -2.46
C ALA A 110 13.62 -26.51 -2.39
N THR A 111 13.79 -25.68 -3.42
CA THR A 111 14.89 -24.71 -3.52
C THR A 111 14.37 -23.30 -3.72
N HIS A 112 15.14 -22.32 -3.25
CA HIS A 112 14.90 -20.88 -3.44
C HIS A 112 16.21 -20.19 -3.80
N THR A 113 16.17 -19.24 -4.73
CA THR A 113 17.32 -18.39 -5.09
C THR A 113 17.36 -17.20 -4.15
N CYS A 114 18.52 -16.90 -3.59
CA CYS A 114 18.81 -15.81 -2.68
C CYS A 114 19.95 -14.94 -3.24
N GLY A 115 20.20 -13.78 -2.62
CA GLY A 115 21.33 -12.92 -2.94
C GLY A 115 21.16 -12.09 -4.21
N GLU A 116 19.96 -12.05 -4.83
CA GLU A 116 19.71 -11.30 -6.07
C GLU A 116 19.87 -9.77 -5.88
N ASN A 117 19.70 -9.28 -4.65
CA ASN A 117 19.86 -7.87 -4.32
C ASN A 117 21.32 -7.47 -4.00
N GLY A 118 22.24 -8.42 -3.87
CA GLY A 118 23.63 -8.15 -3.51
C GLY A 118 23.86 -7.60 -2.11
N PHE A 119 22.93 -7.85 -1.16
CA PHE A 119 23.03 -7.30 0.19
C PHE A 119 24.17 -7.93 0.98
N MET A 120 25.00 -7.09 1.58
CA MET A 120 26.05 -7.53 2.51
C MET A 120 25.47 -8.04 3.83
N HIS A 121 24.35 -7.47 4.26
CA HIS A 121 23.56 -7.93 5.40
C HIS A 121 22.25 -8.52 4.86
N ASP A 122 22.18 -9.85 4.77
CA ASP A 122 21.09 -10.54 4.07
C ASP A 122 20.27 -11.38 5.04
N TYR A 123 19.02 -11.01 5.22
CA TYR A 123 18.04 -11.69 6.07
C TYR A 123 17.12 -12.57 5.23
N LEU A 124 17.03 -13.84 5.60
CA LEU A 124 16.16 -14.82 4.94
C LEU A 124 15.08 -15.29 5.92
N ASP A 125 13.82 -15.00 5.64
CA ASP A 125 12.68 -15.64 6.30
C ASP A 125 12.46 -17.05 5.73
N VAL A 126 13.20 -18.01 6.28
CA VAL A 126 13.20 -19.42 5.81
C VAL A 126 11.81 -20.05 5.96
N ALA A 127 11.13 -19.75 7.07
CA ALA A 127 9.79 -20.27 7.33
C ALA A 127 8.77 -19.67 6.33
N GLY A 128 8.85 -18.38 6.04
CA GLY A 128 8.03 -17.70 5.03
C GLY A 128 8.30 -18.22 3.61
N ILE A 129 9.56 -18.38 3.22
CA ILE A 129 9.98 -18.89 1.91
C ILE A 129 9.38 -20.28 1.62
N PHE A 130 9.42 -21.21 2.60
CA PHE A 130 8.97 -22.58 2.41
C PHE A 130 7.56 -22.86 2.94
N GLY A 131 6.89 -21.88 3.55
CA GLY A 131 5.56 -22.02 4.16
C GLY A 131 5.55 -22.72 5.51
N ALA A 132 6.71 -23.20 5.98
CA ALA A 132 6.95 -23.75 7.31
C ALA A 132 8.46 -23.82 7.56
N ALA A 133 8.89 -23.77 8.82
CA ALA A 133 10.28 -23.90 9.19
C ALA A 133 10.78 -25.35 8.96
N PRO A 134 11.77 -25.58 8.09
CA PRO A 134 12.38 -26.90 7.91
C PRO A 134 13.27 -27.27 9.08
N GLY A 135 13.38 -28.57 9.37
CA GLY A 135 14.34 -29.11 10.34
C GLY A 135 15.78 -29.06 9.84
N SER A 136 15.98 -28.99 8.53
CA SER A 136 17.30 -28.89 7.91
C SER A 136 17.26 -28.08 6.60
N VAL A 137 18.28 -27.24 6.42
CA VAL A 137 18.50 -26.48 5.17
C VAL A 137 19.94 -26.60 4.71
N THR A 138 20.14 -26.49 3.39
CA THR A 138 21.48 -26.35 2.79
C THR A 138 21.54 -25.03 2.02
N VAL A 139 22.55 -24.21 2.35
CA VAL A 139 22.91 -23.00 1.59
C VAL A 139 24.07 -23.38 0.67
N THR A 140 23.89 -23.16 -0.63
CA THR A 140 24.93 -23.46 -1.64
C THR A 140 25.29 -22.17 -2.38
N PHE A 141 26.53 -21.73 -2.21
CA PHE A 141 27.09 -20.56 -2.89
C PHE A 141 27.58 -20.95 -4.28
N GLY A 142 27.51 -19.99 -5.23
CA GLY A 142 27.95 -20.20 -6.60
C GLY A 142 29.47 -20.39 -6.76
N ASP A 143 29.94 -20.35 -8.00
CA ASP A 143 31.35 -20.55 -8.36
C ASP A 143 32.28 -19.44 -7.86
N THR A 144 31.73 -18.30 -7.47
CA THR A 144 32.47 -17.16 -6.91
C THR A 144 32.93 -17.46 -5.50
N ARG A 145 34.00 -16.79 -5.11
CA ARG A 145 34.46 -16.83 -3.72
C ARG A 145 33.48 -16.05 -2.84
N VAL A 146 32.94 -16.70 -1.83
CA VAL A 146 32.18 -16.07 -0.75
C VAL A 146 33.05 -15.85 0.47
N ALA A 147 32.81 -14.76 1.19
CA ALA A 147 33.41 -14.49 2.50
C ALA A 147 32.29 -14.02 3.45
N ILE A 148 32.12 -14.75 4.54
CA ILE A 148 31.06 -14.53 5.53
C ILE A 148 31.73 -14.09 6.83
N ASN A 149 31.31 -12.94 7.35
CA ASN A 149 31.79 -12.40 8.63
C ASN A 149 31.06 -13.06 9.79
N GLU A 150 29.72 -13.16 9.71
CA GLU A 150 28.88 -13.68 10.78
C GLU A 150 27.63 -14.36 10.20
N LEU A 151 27.11 -15.37 10.89
CA LEU A 151 25.85 -16.03 10.60
C LEU A 151 25.03 -16.15 11.87
N SER A 152 23.84 -15.53 11.88
CA SER A 152 22.86 -15.78 12.94
C SER A 152 21.75 -16.68 12.42
N VAL A 153 21.30 -17.59 13.26
CA VAL A 153 20.26 -18.58 12.96
C VAL A 153 19.21 -18.53 14.05
N TYR A 154 17.95 -18.44 13.66
CA TYR A 154 16.84 -18.30 14.58
C TYR A 154 15.79 -19.38 14.37
N THR A 155 15.15 -19.79 15.48
CA THR A 155 13.92 -20.59 15.44
C THR A 155 12.77 -19.77 14.84
N PRO A 156 11.60 -20.38 14.49
CA PRO A 156 10.43 -19.63 14.07
C PRO A 156 9.98 -18.61 15.12
N GLY A 157 9.76 -17.38 14.69
CA GLY A 157 9.33 -16.29 15.56
C GLY A 157 9.82 -14.94 15.08
N GLU A 158 9.58 -13.90 15.89
CA GLU A 158 10.07 -12.55 15.65
C GLU A 158 11.52 -12.44 16.09
N VAL A 159 12.39 -12.07 15.15
CA VAL A 159 13.83 -11.88 15.42
C VAL A 159 14.08 -10.53 16.09
N PRO A 160 15.20 -10.36 16.84
CA PRO A 160 15.56 -9.08 17.45
C PRO A 160 15.67 -7.93 16.44
N ASP A 161 15.41 -6.70 16.87
CA ASP A 161 15.50 -5.48 16.05
C ASP A 161 16.92 -5.23 15.49
N SER A 162 17.93 -5.83 16.08
CA SER A 162 19.31 -5.78 15.58
C SER A 162 19.52 -6.57 14.29
N VAL A 163 18.60 -7.45 13.91
CA VAL A 163 18.62 -8.16 12.63
C VAL A 163 18.12 -7.24 11.53
N GLN A 164 19.01 -6.85 10.64
CA GLN A 164 18.72 -5.88 9.58
C GLN A 164 17.94 -6.56 8.44
N LYS A 165 16.67 -6.18 8.29
CA LYS A 165 15.77 -6.66 7.24
C LYS A 165 15.68 -5.62 6.13
N TRP A 166 16.77 -5.51 5.35
CA TRP A 166 16.86 -4.53 4.28
C TRP A 166 15.81 -4.76 3.20
N GLY A 167 15.09 -3.71 2.84
CA GLY A 167 14.32 -3.63 1.60
C GLY A 167 15.21 -3.26 0.42
N ALA A 168 14.85 -3.69 -0.78
CA ALA A 168 15.49 -3.19 -1.99
C ALA A 168 15.35 -1.64 -2.07
N PRO A 169 16.27 -0.96 -2.76
CA PRO A 169 16.10 0.46 -3.04
C PRO A 169 14.74 0.75 -3.69
N ALA A 170 14.06 1.82 -3.25
CA ALA A 170 12.69 2.13 -3.67
C ALA A 170 12.65 2.80 -5.04
N GLU A 171 12.72 2.01 -6.12
CA GLU A 171 12.82 2.50 -7.50
C GLU A 171 11.54 3.18 -8.03
N ASP A 172 10.37 2.88 -7.47
CA ASP A 172 9.07 3.39 -7.95
C ASP A 172 8.59 4.66 -7.24
N GLY A 173 9.48 5.34 -6.54
CA GLY A 173 9.19 6.58 -5.84
C GLY A 173 9.78 6.64 -4.44
N THR A 174 10.75 7.51 -4.27
CA THR A 174 11.42 7.80 -3.00
C THR A 174 10.97 9.16 -2.51
N ASP A 175 10.56 9.26 -1.24
CA ASP A 175 10.15 10.55 -0.70
C ASP A 175 11.35 11.49 -0.58
N LEU A 176 12.48 11.00 -0.07
CA LEU A 176 13.69 11.79 0.11
C LEU A 176 14.94 11.01 -0.28
N ILE A 177 15.83 11.63 -1.09
CA ILE A 177 17.22 11.17 -1.24
C ILE A 177 18.16 12.09 -0.46
N LEU A 178 18.97 11.47 0.37
CA LEU A 178 20.16 12.10 0.94
C LEU A 178 21.39 11.73 0.12
N PHE A 179 22.00 12.71 -0.55
CA PHE A 179 23.28 12.57 -1.23
C PHE A 179 24.42 12.83 -0.24
N SER A 180 24.90 11.76 0.38
CA SER A 180 26.02 11.77 1.33
C SER A 180 27.32 11.41 0.62
N THR A 181 28.41 12.07 0.95
CA THR A 181 29.68 11.80 0.25
C THR A 181 30.39 10.59 0.86
N HIS A 182 30.62 10.59 2.16
CA HIS A 182 31.34 9.53 2.88
C HIS A 182 30.42 8.85 3.89
N GLY A 183 30.81 7.67 4.32
CA GLY A 183 30.06 6.94 5.30
C GLY A 183 30.38 7.40 6.73
N ASP A 184 29.82 8.46 7.15
CA ASP A 184 29.70 9.10 8.45
C ASP A 184 29.10 10.52 8.30
N ASP A 185 29.14 11.10 7.10
CA ASP A 185 28.60 12.44 6.82
C ASP A 185 27.09 12.51 7.14
N GLU A 186 26.34 11.42 6.88
CA GLU A 186 24.91 11.32 7.15
C GLU A 186 24.59 11.46 8.64
N GLN A 187 25.54 11.11 9.50
CA GLN A 187 25.44 11.27 10.95
C GLN A 187 26.06 12.59 11.43
N LEU A 188 27.09 13.08 10.73
CA LEU A 188 27.84 14.27 11.14
C LEU A 188 27.15 15.57 10.73
N PHE A 189 26.89 15.74 9.45
CA PHE A 189 26.40 16.99 8.87
C PHE A 189 24.90 17.03 8.67
N PHE A 190 24.27 15.84 8.59
CA PHE A 190 22.83 15.66 8.42
C PHE A 190 22.17 15.05 9.67
N ALA A 191 22.83 15.20 10.82
CA ALA A 191 22.37 14.64 12.09
C ALA A 191 20.92 15.02 12.38
N GLY A 192 20.08 14.02 12.66
CA GLY A 192 18.65 14.19 12.91
C GLY A 192 17.74 14.02 11.69
N LEU A 193 18.25 14.20 10.46
CA LEU A 193 17.47 14.05 9.24
C LEU A 193 16.91 12.64 9.09
N LEU A 194 17.77 11.62 9.10
CA LEU A 194 17.37 10.22 8.92
C LEU A 194 16.48 9.70 10.04
N PRO A 195 16.82 9.89 11.35
CA PRO A 195 15.92 9.48 12.42
C PRO A 195 14.54 10.09 12.34
N TYR A 196 14.43 11.34 11.89
CA TYR A 196 13.16 12.03 11.79
C TYR A 196 12.33 11.54 10.59
N TYR A 197 12.86 11.61 9.35
CA TYR A 197 12.09 11.28 8.18
C TYR A 197 11.93 9.76 7.98
N ALA A 198 12.99 8.97 8.11
CA ALA A 198 12.90 7.54 7.96
C ALA A 198 12.36 6.86 9.23
N GLY A 199 12.97 7.13 10.38
CA GLY A 199 12.68 6.40 11.61
C GLY A 199 11.35 6.78 12.26
N GLU A 200 11.06 8.09 12.40
CA GLU A 200 9.84 8.56 13.07
C GLU A 200 8.65 8.65 12.13
N LEU A 201 8.82 9.26 10.96
CA LEU A 201 7.73 9.48 10.01
C LEU A 201 7.50 8.29 9.08
N GLY A 202 8.44 7.34 8.99
CA GLY A 202 8.35 6.18 8.11
C GLY A 202 8.36 6.54 6.62
N TYR A 203 8.96 7.67 6.25
CA TYR A 203 9.08 8.07 4.84
C TYR A 203 10.06 7.15 4.11
N GLN A 204 9.88 6.99 2.81
CA GLN A 204 10.81 6.27 1.95
C GLN A 204 12.05 7.11 1.73
N VAL A 205 13.10 6.85 2.50
CA VAL A 205 14.36 7.58 2.44
C VAL A 205 15.43 6.70 1.83
N GLN A 206 16.05 7.19 0.75
CA GLN A 206 17.19 6.56 0.10
C GLN A 206 18.47 7.34 0.42
N VAL A 207 19.52 6.66 0.89
CA VAL A 207 20.85 7.27 1.04
C VAL A 207 21.73 6.85 -0.13
N VAL A 208 22.38 7.82 -0.74
CA VAL A 208 23.27 7.64 -1.89
C VAL A 208 24.66 8.16 -1.53
N TYR A 209 25.58 7.24 -1.33
CA TYR A 209 26.98 7.58 -1.04
C TYR A 209 27.77 7.75 -2.34
N LEU A 210 28.70 8.73 -2.36
CA LEU A 210 29.59 8.92 -3.48
C LEU A 210 30.66 7.83 -3.53
N THR A 211 31.11 7.35 -2.39
CA THR A 211 32.22 6.40 -2.26
C THR A 211 31.83 5.18 -1.43
N ASP A 212 32.41 4.02 -1.78
CA ASP A 212 32.37 2.77 -1.01
C ASP A 212 33.62 2.59 -0.13
N HIS A 213 34.49 3.60 -0.08
CA HIS A 213 35.76 3.58 0.65
C HIS A 213 36.72 2.43 0.27
N HIS A 214 36.64 1.89 -0.94
CA HIS A 214 37.47 0.75 -1.37
C HIS A 214 38.99 0.98 -1.21
N ASN A 215 39.44 2.21 -1.20
CA ASN A 215 40.84 2.61 -0.97
C ASN A 215 41.23 2.78 0.51
N TYR A 216 40.26 2.75 1.42
CA TYR A 216 40.47 2.75 2.88
C TYR A 216 39.71 1.56 3.47
N SER A 217 39.90 1.00 4.45
CA SER A 217 39.17 -0.06 5.18
C SER A 217 37.81 -0.51 4.57
N GLY A 218 37.65 -0.40 3.28
CA GLY A 218 36.53 -0.61 2.37
C GLY A 218 35.30 -1.29 2.98
N THR A 219 35.31 -2.62 3.07
CA THR A 219 34.15 -3.38 3.58
C THR A 219 33.80 -3.06 5.03
N ILE A 220 34.79 -2.70 5.87
CA ILE A 220 34.53 -2.28 7.26
C ILE A 220 33.64 -1.02 7.29
N ARG A 221 34.01 0.00 6.50
CA ARG A 221 33.24 1.23 6.43
C ARG A 221 31.83 0.99 5.88
N MET A 222 31.66 0.08 4.93
CA MET A 222 30.33 -0.29 4.42
C MET A 222 29.46 -0.95 5.51
N HIS A 223 30.02 -1.85 6.33
CA HIS A 223 29.29 -2.41 7.49
C HIS A 223 28.92 -1.32 8.50
N GLU A 224 29.82 -0.39 8.77
CA GLU A 224 29.54 0.74 9.65
C GLU A 224 28.38 1.61 9.13
N MET A 225 28.37 1.91 7.84
CA MET A 225 27.25 2.63 7.19
C MET A 225 25.93 1.87 7.31
N LEU A 226 25.90 0.57 7.00
CA LEU A 226 24.70 -0.26 7.12
C LEU A 226 24.18 -0.30 8.57
N ASN A 227 25.09 -0.50 9.53
CA ASN A 227 24.71 -0.51 10.95
C ASN A 227 24.17 0.85 11.40
N GLY A 228 24.84 1.95 11.01
CA GLY A 228 24.44 3.31 11.37
C GLY A 228 23.09 3.70 10.77
N LEU A 229 22.85 3.37 9.50
CA LEU A 229 21.58 3.62 8.83
C LEU A 229 20.42 2.82 9.44
N TRP A 230 20.65 1.53 9.72
CA TRP A 230 19.64 0.70 10.39
C TRP A 230 19.29 1.21 11.77
N ALA A 231 20.29 1.60 12.55
CA ALA A 231 20.10 2.13 13.91
C ALA A 231 19.27 3.43 13.96
N VAL A 232 19.21 4.18 12.87
CA VAL A 232 18.42 5.42 12.76
C VAL A 232 17.11 5.26 11.99
N GLY A 233 16.73 4.01 11.66
CA GLY A 233 15.44 3.68 11.07
C GLY A 233 15.38 3.69 9.54
N VAL A 234 16.52 3.74 8.84
CA VAL A 234 16.57 3.56 7.38
C VAL A 234 16.47 2.08 7.06
N THR A 235 15.50 1.71 6.23
CA THR A 235 15.24 0.31 5.84
C THR A 235 15.46 0.02 4.36
N ALA A 236 15.59 1.06 3.52
CA ALA A 236 15.99 0.92 2.13
C ALA A 236 17.52 0.75 2.04
N TYR A 237 17.98 -0.30 1.37
CA TYR A 237 19.42 -0.54 1.22
C TYR A 237 20.08 0.62 0.49
N PRO A 238 21.20 1.18 1.01
CA PRO A 238 21.84 2.35 0.42
C PRO A 238 22.48 2.04 -0.93
N VAL A 239 22.67 3.08 -1.74
CA VAL A 239 23.48 3.01 -2.97
C VAL A 239 24.89 3.49 -2.65
N PHE A 240 25.87 2.71 -3.08
CA PHE A 240 27.29 3.04 -2.96
C PHE A 240 27.86 3.37 -4.34
N GLY A 241 28.36 4.60 -4.48
CA GLY A 241 29.20 4.96 -5.62
C GLY A 241 30.60 4.35 -5.46
N THR A 242 31.27 4.18 -6.57
CA THR A 242 32.60 3.53 -6.61
C THR A 242 33.74 4.52 -6.78
N PHE A 243 33.49 5.81 -6.52
CA PHE A 243 34.52 6.85 -6.63
C PHE A 243 35.44 6.80 -5.43
N ILE A 244 36.75 7.02 -5.70
CA ILE A 244 37.78 6.98 -4.64
C ILE A 244 37.53 8.04 -3.56
N ASP A 245 37.61 7.65 -2.28
CA ASP A 245 37.66 8.59 -1.17
C ASP A 245 39.02 9.27 -1.11
N TYR A 246 39.06 10.57 -1.35
CA TYR A 246 40.30 11.33 -1.35
C TYR A 246 40.17 12.70 -0.70
N LYS A 247 40.76 12.84 0.47
CA LYS A 247 40.75 14.08 1.22
C LYS A 247 41.60 15.18 0.58
N SER A 248 40.96 16.24 0.12
CA SER A 248 41.58 17.44 -0.43
C SER A 248 40.71 18.66 -0.19
N GLU A 249 41.31 19.85 -0.18
CA GLU A 249 40.61 21.14 -0.22
C GLU A 249 40.48 21.65 -1.69
N TYR A 250 41.07 20.96 -2.66
CA TYR A 250 41.12 21.38 -4.06
C TYR A 250 40.41 20.38 -4.96
N LYS A 251 39.37 20.82 -5.66
CA LYS A 251 38.57 20.00 -6.56
C LYS A 251 39.39 19.40 -7.70
N GLU A 252 40.34 20.16 -8.24
CA GLU A 252 41.23 19.70 -9.31
C GLU A 252 42.06 18.49 -8.88
N THR A 253 42.45 18.45 -7.61
CA THR A 253 43.18 17.29 -7.06
C THR A 253 42.28 16.05 -6.97
N VAL A 254 41.03 16.22 -6.54
CA VAL A 254 40.06 15.12 -6.47
C VAL A 254 39.74 14.60 -7.87
N TYR A 255 39.46 15.48 -8.84
CA TYR A 255 39.23 15.06 -10.23
C TYR A 255 40.44 14.34 -10.82
N TYR A 256 41.67 14.79 -10.55
CA TYR A 256 42.87 14.07 -10.93
C TYR A 256 42.91 12.65 -10.33
N MET A 257 42.50 12.47 -9.09
CA MET A 257 42.44 11.14 -8.45
C MET A 257 41.34 10.27 -9.09
N PHE A 258 40.19 10.84 -9.40
CA PHE A 258 39.14 10.14 -10.15
C PHE A 258 39.65 9.66 -11.51
N GLU A 259 40.40 10.51 -12.25
CA GLU A 259 41.00 10.15 -13.54
C GLU A 259 42.01 9.00 -13.40
N GLN A 260 42.76 8.89 -12.29
CA GLN A 260 43.66 7.77 -12.04
C GLN A 260 42.91 6.42 -11.91
N GLU A 261 41.65 6.46 -11.47
CA GLU A 261 40.75 5.30 -11.38
C GLU A 261 39.92 5.09 -12.68
N GLY A 262 40.07 5.97 -13.64
CA GLY A 262 39.36 5.89 -14.93
C GLY A 262 38.04 6.64 -14.99
N TYR A 263 37.74 7.47 -13.98
CA TYR A 263 36.51 8.27 -13.91
C TYR A 263 36.80 9.74 -14.21
N GLY A 264 35.89 10.42 -14.92
CA GLY A 264 35.90 11.86 -15.11
C GLY A 264 34.76 12.53 -14.33
N ARG A 265 34.68 13.85 -14.48
CA ARG A 265 33.58 14.65 -13.93
C ARG A 265 32.21 14.18 -14.44
N GLU A 266 32.14 13.80 -15.73
CA GLU A 266 30.92 13.36 -16.37
C GLU A 266 30.39 12.05 -15.79
N ASP A 267 31.28 11.11 -15.39
CA ASP A 267 30.87 9.85 -14.76
C ASP A 267 30.21 10.09 -13.38
N VAL A 268 30.69 11.08 -12.62
CA VAL A 268 30.04 11.47 -11.36
C VAL A 268 28.70 12.14 -11.61
N LEU A 269 28.60 12.99 -12.65
CA LEU A 269 27.34 13.64 -13.02
C LEU A 269 26.32 12.60 -13.50
N GLU A 270 26.74 11.66 -14.32
CA GLU A 270 25.91 10.54 -14.80
C GLU A 270 25.38 9.72 -13.64
N PHE A 271 26.23 9.37 -12.66
CA PHE A 271 25.84 8.67 -11.43
C PHE A 271 24.74 9.43 -10.67
N VAL A 272 24.88 10.74 -10.50
CA VAL A 272 23.87 11.55 -9.78
C VAL A 272 22.55 11.62 -10.56
N VAL A 273 22.61 11.82 -11.89
CA VAL A 273 21.41 11.84 -12.76
C VAL A 273 20.71 10.48 -12.75
N GLU A 274 21.49 9.40 -12.78
CA GLU A 274 20.95 8.04 -12.66
C GLU A 274 20.12 7.88 -11.40
N GLN A 275 20.66 8.25 -10.23
CA GLN A 275 19.94 8.09 -8.98
C GLN A 275 18.67 8.95 -8.93
N ILE A 276 18.69 10.17 -9.46
CA ILE A 276 17.50 11.03 -9.54
C ILE A 276 16.43 10.38 -10.43
N ARG A 277 16.80 9.86 -11.60
CA ARG A 277 15.85 9.23 -12.53
C ARG A 277 15.35 7.88 -12.05
N ARG A 278 16.22 7.10 -11.41
CA ARG A 278 15.89 5.78 -10.87
C ARG A 278 14.89 5.87 -9.74
N PHE A 279 15.08 6.79 -8.84
CA PHE A 279 14.30 6.88 -7.60
C PHE A 279 13.16 7.89 -7.63
N ASN A 280 13.10 8.78 -8.59
CA ASN A 280 12.05 9.80 -8.72
C ASN A 280 11.76 10.56 -7.41
N PRO A 281 12.78 11.13 -6.73
CA PRO A 281 12.61 11.70 -5.39
C PRO A 281 11.71 12.94 -5.39
N LEU A 282 10.88 13.07 -4.33
CA LEU A 282 10.14 14.30 -4.07
C LEU A 282 11.06 15.38 -3.51
N VAL A 283 12.01 14.99 -2.68
CA VAL A 283 12.99 15.86 -2.04
C VAL A 283 14.39 15.30 -2.22
N VAL A 284 15.36 16.15 -2.53
CA VAL A 284 16.78 15.82 -2.43
C VAL A 284 17.47 16.74 -1.46
N VAL A 285 18.42 16.19 -0.70
CA VAL A 285 19.28 16.94 0.24
C VAL A 285 20.74 16.64 -0.10
N GLY A 286 21.55 17.67 -0.19
CA GLY A 286 22.98 17.59 -0.49
C GLY A 286 23.84 18.44 0.41
N HIS A 287 25.17 18.29 0.26
CA HIS A 287 26.20 18.98 1.01
C HIS A 287 26.24 20.50 0.76
N ASP A 288 27.02 21.21 1.58
CA ASP A 288 27.39 22.60 1.40
C ASP A 288 28.25 22.80 0.13
N PHE A 289 27.97 23.83 -0.66
CA PHE A 289 28.75 24.20 -1.83
C PHE A 289 30.22 24.60 -1.51
N GLU A 290 30.46 25.14 -0.31
CA GLU A 290 31.81 25.42 0.18
C GLU A 290 32.50 24.19 0.79
N GLY A 291 31.74 23.09 0.89
CA GLY A 291 32.12 21.84 1.52
C GLY A 291 32.30 21.98 3.02
N GLU A 292 31.69 21.09 3.80
CA GLU A 292 32.00 21.04 5.23
C GLU A 292 33.49 20.86 5.41
N TYR A 293 34.09 21.63 6.31
CA TYR A 293 35.56 21.72 6.53
C TYR A 293 36.41 21.85 5.25
N ARG A 294 35.84 22.44 4.19
CA ARG A 294 36.45 22.64 2.86
C ARG A 294 36.82 21.33 2.16
N HIS A 295 36.04 20.25 2.40
CA HIS A 295 36.29 18.99 1.72
C HIS A 295 35.84 19.08 0.25
N ALA A 296 36.81 18.93 -0.66
CA ALA A 296 36.53 19.12 -2.08
C ALA A 296 35.54 18.11 -2.68
N GLN A 297 35.44 16.89 -2.13
CA GLN A 297 34.44 15.93 -2.60
C GLN A 297 33.02 16.37 -2.23
N HIS A 298 32.80 16.98 -1.07
CA HIS A 298 31.50 17.58 -0.73
C HIS A 298 31.13 18.69 -1.70
N MET A 299 32.08 19.60 -2.02
CA MET A 299 31.87 20.66 -3.00
C MET A 299 31.50 20.10 -4.39
N ILE A 300 32.23 19.08 -4.86
CA ILE A 300 31.97 18.41 -6.15
C ILE A 300 30.58 17.79 -6.16
N TYR A 301 30.24 17.08 -5.09
CA TYR A 301 28.95 16.38 -5.04
C TYR A 301 27.78 17.37 -4.98
N ALA A 302 27.88 18.46 -4.20
CA ALA A 302 26.90 19.53 -4.18
C ALA A 302 26.74 20.22 -5.55
N GLU A 303 27.86 20.58 -6.21
CA GLU A 303 27.83 21.21 -7.54
C GLU A 303 27.23 20.30 -8.60
N LEU A 304 27.57 19.01 -8.61
CA LEU A 304 27.05 18.07 -9.59
C LEU A 304 25.58 17.70 -9.31
N LEU A 305 25.17 17.66 -8.06
CA LEU A 305 23.75 17.53 -7.72
C LEU A 305 22.94 18.73 -8.23
N ALA A 306 23.44 19.96 -8.01
CA ALA A 306 22.78 21.17 -8.52
C ALA A 306 22.68 21.17 -10.07
N GLU A 307 23.70 20.69 -10.78
CA GLU A 307 23.68 20.53 -12.23
C GLU A 307 22.69 19.44 -12.65
N ALA A 308 22.71 18.28 -12.00
CA ALA A 308 21.81 17.16 -12.26
C ALA A 308 20.33 17.56 -12.14
N LEU A 309 19.98 18.41 -11.16
CA LEU A 309 18.63 18.97 -11.00
C LEU A 309 18.13 19.77 -12.22
N THR A 310 19.02 20.30 -13.06
CA THR A 310 18.66 21.05 -14.26
C THR A 310 18.56 20.19 -15.52
N ILE A 311 19.14 19.00 -15.50
CA ILE A 311 19.25 18.13 -16.70
C ILE A 311 18.53 16.80 -16.55
N SER A 312 18.14 16.38 -15.34
CA SER A 312 17.50 15.09 -15.10
C SER A 312 16.13 14.96 -15.79
N ASN A 313 15.46 16.07 -16.10
CA ASN A 313 14.21 16.11 -16.84
C ASN A 313 14.39 16.36 -18.37
N ASP A 314 15.63 16.43 -18.88
CA ASP A 314 15.92 16.64 -20.29
C ASP A 314 16.48 15.34 -20.93
N PRO A 315 15.78 14.77 -21.95
CA PRO A 315 16.23 13.53 -22.61
C PRO A 315 17.51 13.70 -23.45
N ALA A 316 17.98 14.92 -23.69
CA ALA A 316 19.24 15.16 -24.41
C ALA A 316 20.48 14.80 -23.59
N TYR A 317 20.33 14.79 -22.25
CA TYR A 317 21.40 14.39 -21.34
C TYR A 317 21.23 12.93 -20.92
N PHE A 318 22.28 12.14 -21.06
CA PHE A 318 22.29 10.71 -20.71
C PHE A 318 21.06 9.97 -21.27
N PRO A 319 20.90 9.91 -22.61
CA PRO A 319 19.69 9.36 -23.25
C PRO A 319 19.43 7.89 -22.92
N GLU A 320 20.47 7.13 -22.60
CA GLU A 320 20.37 5.72 -22.19
C GLU A 320 19.70 5.60 -20.82
N LEU A 321 20.06 6.47 -19.87
CA LEU A 321 19.38 6.56 -18.58
C LEU A 321 17.94 7.06 -18.72
N ALA A 322 17.68 7.96 -19.68
CA ALA A 322 16.33 8.43 -19.97
C ALA A 322 15.43 7.32 -20.56
N GLU A 323 16.01 6.43 -21.38
CA GLU A 323 15.29 5.25 -21.89
C GLU A 323 15.03 4.22 -20.80
N GLN A 324 15.99 4.01 -19.90
CA GLN A 324 15.92 3.00 -18.85
C GLN A 324 14.98 3.39 -17.71
N TYR A 325 15.09 4.61 -17.20
CA TYR A 325 14.41 5.06 -15.98
C TYR A 325 13.35 6.15 -16.21
N GLY A 326 13.29 6.73 -17.40
CA GLY A 326 12.46 7.90 -17.68
C GLY A 326 13.15 9.22 -17.31
N LEU A 327 12.35 10.27 -17.21
CA LEU A 327 12.79 11.63 -16.86
C LEU A 327 12.17 12.03 -15.54
N TRP A 328 12.90 12.77 -14.72
CA TRP A 328 12.39 13.25 -13.46
C TRP A 328 12.75 14.72 -13.21
N ASP A 329 11.76 15.51 -12.80
CA ASP A 329 11.91 16.90 -12.36
C ASP A 329 11.71 16.97 -10.85
N VAL A 330 12.80 16.98 -10.08
CA VAL A 330 12.75 16.93 -8.62
C VAL A 330 11.95 18.11 -8.08
N PRO A 331 10.87 17.88 -7.31
CA PRO A 331 10.02 18.95 -6.82
C PRO A 331 10.73 19.92 -5.88
N LYS A 332 11.60 19.44 -4.98
CA LYS A 332 12.34 20.29 -4.03
C LYS A 332 13.77 19.81 -3.80
N ALA A 333 14.68 20.76 -3.72
CA ALA A 333 16.10 20.49 -3.42
C ALA A 333 16.62 21.43 -2.35
N TYR A 334 17.27 20.85 -1.35
CA TYR A 334 17.90 21.56 -0.24
C TYR A 334 19.39 21.24 -0.21
N PHE A 335 20.18 22.26 0.16
CA PHE A 335 21.59 22.07 0.44
C PHE A 335 21.92 22.53 1.86
N HIS A 336 22.78 21.77 2.51
CA HIS A 336 23.30 22.10 3.81
C HIS A 336 24.00 23.46 3.77
N LEU A 337 23.74 24.32 4.73
CA LEU A 337 24.28 25.68 4.89
C LEU A 337 24.08 26.62 3.68
N TYR A 338 23.21 26.28 2.73
CA TYR A 338 22.93 27.16 1.59
C TYR A 338 22.26 28.45 2.09
N PRO A 339 22.83 29.64 1.77
CA PRO A 339 22.44 30.88 2.44
C PRO A 339 21.10 31.48 1.94
N GLU A 340 20.63 31.06 0.76
CA GLU A 340 19.39 31.58 0.18
C GLU A 340 18.19 30.76 0.64
N ASN A 341 17.03 31.43 0.86
CA ASN A 341 15.80 30.77 1.32
C ASN A 341 16.03 29.83 2.50
N PRO A 342 16.60 30.33 3.62
CA PRO A 342 17.03 29.47 4.73
C PRO A 342 15.85 28.72 5.36
N VAL A 343 16.12 27.47 5.69
CA VAL A 343 15.24 26.53 6.39
C VAL A 343 15.99 26.03 7.61
N VAL A 344 15.35 26.08 8.78
CA VAL A 344 15.96 25.67 10.05
C VAL A 344 15.14 24.52 10.64
N MET A 345 15.79 23.37 10.71
CA MET A 345 15.18 22.15 11.21
C MET A 345 15.29 22.05 12.73
N ASP A 346 14.25 21.50 13.36
CA ASP A 346 14.26 21.25 14.81
C ASP A 346 14.49 19.76 15.10
N TRP A 347 15.75 19.37 15.19
CA TRP A 347 16.15 18.00 15.52
C TRP A 347 16.17 17.72 17.04
N ASP A 348 15.75 18.68 17.86
CA ASP A 348 15.72 18.57 19.32
C ASP A 348 14.32 18.17 19.85
N GLN A 349 13.36 17.85 18.97
CA GLN A 349 12.08 17.29 19.34
C GLN A 349 12.19 15.80 19.67
N PRO A 350 11.53 15.31 20.74
CA PRO A 350 11.52 13.89 21.07
C PRO A 350 10.73 13.08 20.04
N LEU A 351 11.24 11.89 19.71
CA LEU A 351 10.65 10.95 18.78
C LEU A 351 9.98 9.79 19.53
N GLU A 352 8.76 9.41 19.12
CA GLU A 352 7.98 8.35 19.77
C GLU A 352 8.61 6.97 19.49
N ASN A 353 9.03 6.74 18.25
CA ASN A 353 9.62 5.47 17.82
C ASN A 353 11.02 5.21 18.40
N PHE A 354 11.61 6.18 19.09
CA PHE A 354 12.93 6.08 19.72
C PHE A 354 12.88 6.37 21.24
N ASP A 355 11.83 5.92 21.92
CA ASP A 355 11.69 6.04 23.38
C ASP A 355 11.86 7.47 23.92
N GLY A 356 11.51 8.49 23.14
CA GLY A 356 11.61 9.89 23.51
C GLY A 356 13.01 10.50 23.36
N LEU A 357 13.95 9.82 22.73
CA LEU A 357 15.19 10.45 22.26
C LEU A 357 14.85 11.49 21.20
N THR A 358 15.58 12.58 21.16
CA THR A 358 15.46 13.54 20.06
C THR A 358 16.12 13.00 18.80
N ALA A 359 15.73 13.48 17.60
CA ALA A 359 16.34 13.07 16.35
C ALA A 359 17.88 13.20 16.39
N PHE A 360 18.38 14.29 16.95
CA PHE A 360 19.81 14.47 17.18
C PHE A 360 20.40 13.41 18.14
N GLN A 361 19.69 13.10 19.24
CA GLN A 361 20.16 12.10 20.19
C GLN A 361 20.16 10.68 19.63
N VAL A 362 19.23 10.36 18.72
CA VAL A 362 19.25 9.07 17.99
C VAL A 362 20.52 8.97 17.16
N THR A 363 20.82 10.00 16.36
CA THR A 363 22.09 10.07 15.62
C THR A 363 23.30 9.91 16.55
N GLN A 364 23.34 10.71 17.64
CA GLN A 364 24.48 10.75 18.55
C GLN A 364 24.73 9.44 19.31
N LYS A 365 23.64 8.75 19.72
CA LYS A 365 23.71 7.60 20.62
C LYS A 365 23.58 6.26 19.92
N LEU A 366 22.91 6.21 18.77
CA LEU A 366 22.63 4.97 18.06
C LEU A 366 23.33 4.94 16.70
N GLY A 367 23.20 5.98 15.86
CA GLY A 367 23.73 5.99 14.50
C GLY A 367 25.25 6.13 14.46
N PHE A 368 25.79 7.27 14.92
CA PHE A 368 27.23 7.54 14.85
C PHE A 368 28.11 6.53 15.62
N PRO A 369 27.72 5.96 16.75
CA PRO A 369 28.51 4.91 17.42
C PRO A 369 28.80 3.69 16.55
N CYS A 370 27.97 3.41 15.53
CA CYS A 370 28.20 2.32 14.58
C CYS A 370 29.40 2.56 13.66
N HIS A 371 29.83 3.82 13.49
CA HIS A 371 31.04 4.18 12.74
C HIS A 371 32.30 4.04 13.62
N GLU A 372 32.60 2.83 14.06
CA GLU A 372 33.67 2.52 15.02
C GLU A 372 35.05 3.01 14.56
N SER A 373 35.34 2.91 13.27
CA SER A 373 36.62 3.37 12.69
C SER A 373 36.76 4.89 12.72
N GLN A 374 35.67 5.64 12.93
CA GLN A 374 35.62 7.10 12.90
C GLN A 374 35.53 7.72 14.32
N GLN A 375 35.42 6.92 15.39
CA GLN A 375 35.26 7.42 16.76
C GLN A 375 36.46 8.23 17.29
N ASN A 376 37.63 8.00 16.74
CA ASN A 376 38.85 8.68 17.15
C ASN A 376 39.26 9.83 16.24
N THR A 377 38.36 10.34 15.41
CA THR A 377 38.61 11.50 14.55
C THR A 377 38.20 12.81 15.23
N TRP A 378 38.67 13.94 14.69
CA TRP A 378 38.27 15.26 15.19
C TRP A 378 36.76 15.57 14.91
N PHE A 379 36.12 14.86 14.04
CA PHE A 379 34.67 14.93 13.76
C PHE A 379 33.81 14.61 14.98
N ASN A 380 34.29 13.78 15.89
CA ASN A 380 33.62 13.48 17.14
C ASN A 380 33.28 14.73 17.97
N ARG A 381 33.98 15.85 17.74
CA ARG A 381 33.69 17.13 18.42
C ARG A 381 32.33 17.70 18.02
N TRP A 382 31.90 17.50 16.79
CA TRP A 382 30.67 18.11 16.30
C TRP A 382 29.43 17.39 16.81
N LEU A 383 29.49 16.10 16.97
CA LEU A 383 28.40 15.32 17.55
C LEU A 383 28.44 15.29 19.08
N ASN A 384 29.62 15.23 19.65
CA ASN A 384 29.80 14.98 21.07
C ASN A 384 31.11 15.61 21.59
N ASP A 385 31.13 16.93 21.77
CA ASP A 385 32.28 17.60 22.39
C ASP A 385 32.48 17.08 23.82
N HIS A 386 33.01 15.86 23.95
CA HIS A 386 33.23 15.11 25.18
C HIS A 386 31.98 14.98 26.08
N GLY A 387 30.78 14.87 25.46
CA GLY A 387 29.50 14.73 26.16
C GLY A 387 28.85 16.03 26.62
N ASN A 388 29.36 17.19 26.20
CA ASN A 388 28.79 18.49 26.54
C ASN A 388 27.66 18.90 25.57
N ILE A 389 27.69 18.42 24.31
CA ILE A 389 26.66 18.68 23.33
C ILE A 389 25.53 17.61 23.48
N THR A 390 24.34 18.08 23.76
CA THR A 390 23.15 17.24 23.96
C THR A 390 22.00 17.61 23.04
N LYS A 391 22.18 18.67 22.23
CA LYS A 391 21.21 19.23 21.32
C LYS A 391 21.87 19.63 20.00
N ALA A 392 21.16 19.44 18.90
CA ALA A 392 21.59 19.89 17.57
C ALA A 392 21.86 21.41 17.54
N THR A 393 20.99 22.17 18.18
CA THR A 393 21.07 23.64 18.27
C THR A 393 22.31 24.16 19.03
N GLN A 394 23.11 23.30 19.64
CA GLN A 394 24.39 23.66 20.27
C GLN A 394 25.59 23.59 19.30
N ILE A 395 25.35 23.08 18.07
CA ILE A 395 26.40 22.96 17.05
C ILE A 395 26.38 24.22 16.19
N ASP A 396 27.33 25.10 16.39
CA ASP A 396 27.46 26.38 15.65
C ASP A 396 28.25 26.22 14.34
N THR A 397 29.14 25.22 14.25
CA THR A 397 29.99 24.99 13.08
C THR A 397 29.43 23.79 12.30
N TYR A 398 29.06 24.01 11.05
CA TYR A 398 28.39 23.01 10.20
C TYR A 398 27.12 22.47 10.89
N SER A 399 26.26 23.41 11.32
CA SER A 399 25.04 23.11 12.04
C SER A 399 24.13 22.16 11.25
N PRO A 400 23.80 20.98 11.78
CA PRO A 400 22.93 20.04 11.07
C PRO A 400 21.47 20.51 10.97
N CYS A 401 21.15 21.65 11.60
CA CYS A 401 19.82 22.26 11.54
C CYS A 401 19.64 23.22 10.35
N GLU A 402 20.73 23.68 9.73
CA GLU A 402 20.70 24.79 8.78
C GLU A 402 20.79 24.33 7.33
N TYR A 403 19.76 24.63 6.56
CA TYR A 403 19.66 24.33 5.13
C TYR A 403 19.12 25.53 4.37
N GLY A 404 19.24 25.51 3.04
CA GLY A 404 18.54 26.45 2.19
C GLY A 404 17.79 25.75 1.07
N LEU A 405 16.60 26.24 0.75
CA LEU A 405 15.83 25.78 -0.39
C LEU A 405 16.46 26.33 -1.69
N TYR A 406 17.19 25.46 -2.38
CA TYR A 406 17.87 25.77 -3.63
C TYR A 406 16.89 25.87 -4.81
N ARG A 407 15.94 24.91 -4.88
CA ARG A 407 14.98 24.80 -5.95
C ARG A 407 13.64 24.29 -5.43
N SER A 408 12.55 24.85 -5.96
CA SER A 408 11.21 24.31 -5.76
C SER A 408 10.34 24.50 -7.01
N THR A 409 9.62 23.46 -7.40
CA THR A 409 8.58 23.51 -8.44
C THR A 409 7.17 23.56 -7.85
N VAL A 410 7.04 23.45 -6.53
CA VAL A 410 5.77 23.39 -5.77
C VAL A 410 5.50 24.63 -4.92
N GLY A 411 6.29 25.68 -5.11
CA GLY A 411 6.16 26.93 -4.38
C GLY A 411 7.24 27.13 -3.32
N GLU A 412 7.23 28.32 -2.70
CA GLU A 412 8.17 28.69 -1.64
C GLU A 412 7.71 28.12 -0.31
N ASP A 413 8.68 27.80 0.55
CA ASP A 413 8.41 27.42 1.94
C ASP A 413 8.03 28.63 2.76
N VAL A 414 6.97 28.51 3.54
CA VAL A 414 6.45 29.55 4.43
C VAL A 414 6.86 29.30 5.88
N ALA A 415 6.69 28.06 6.38
CA ALA A 415 7.06 27.66 7.73
C ALA A 415 8.57 27.48 7.87
N LYS A 416 9.24 27.00 6.82
CA LYS A 416 10.71 26.86 6.74
C LYS A 416 11.33 25.99 7.83
N ASN A 417 10.65 24.92 8.17
CA ASN A 417 11.06 23.97 9.21
C ASN A 417 10.75 22.51 8.85
N ASP A 418 10.40 22.25 7.57
CA ASP A 418 10.11 20.93 7.03
C ASP A 418 10.46 20.89 5.54
N PHE A 419 11.16 19.85 5.11
CA PHE A 419 11.50 19.65 3.69
C PHE A 419 10.27 19.30 2.84
N PHE A 420 9.21 18.77 3.45
CA PHE A 420 7.98 18.36 2.77
C PHE A 420 6.88 19.43 2.76
N GLU A 421 7.16 20.65 3.20
CA GLU A 421 6.19 21.74 3.05
C GLU A 421 5.71 21.83 1.59
N ASN A 422 4.40 21.87 1.37
CA ASN A 422 3.73 21.82 0.05
C ASN A 422 3.90 20.51 -0.75
N LEU A 423 4.35 19.42 -0.13
CA LEU A 423 4.46 18.11 -0.75
C LEU A 423 3.58 17.09 -0.03
N THR A 424 3.22 16.06 -0.77
CA THR A 424 2.53 14.88 -0.24
C THR A 424 3.40 13.67 -0.56
N THR A 425 3.72 12.84 0.42
CA THR A 425 4.54 11.64 0.24
C THR A 425 3.88 10.63 -0.70
N TYR A 426 4.66 9.73 -1.28
CA TYR A 426 4.13 8.68 -2.16
C TYR A 426 3.13 7.77 -1.44
N ALA A 427 3.39 7.43 -0.18
CA ALA A 427 2.46 6.63 0.63
C ALA A 427 1.11 7.34 0.82
N GLU A 428 1.14 8.64 1.13
CA GLU A 428 -0.08 9.44 1.29
C GLU A 428 -0.82 9.65 -0.04
N GLN A 429 -0.09 9.85 -1.15
CA GLN A 429 -0.70 9.90 -2.50
C GLN A 429 -1.41 8.58 -2.83
N ALA A 430 -0.77 7.43 -2.54
CA ALA A 430 -1.37 6.11 -2.75
C ALA A 430 -2.61 5.91 -1.86
N ARG A 431 -2.58 6.36 -0.60
CA ARG A 431 -3.73 6.30 0.31
C ARG A 431 -4.91 7.12 -0.21
N ILE A 432 -4.64 8.35 -0.66
CA ILE A 432 -5.67 9.23 -1.25
C ILE A 432 -6.28 8.60 -2.50
N ALA A 433 -5.44 8.09 -3.41
CA ALA A 433 -5.90 7.44 -4.63
C ALA A 433 -6.77 6.20 -4.35
N GLU A 434 -6.42 5.41 -3.35
CA GLU A 434 -7.20 4.24 -2.92
C GLU A 434 -8.54 4.66 -2.31
N GLU A 435 -8.58 5.70 -1.47
CA GLU A 435 -9.82 6.24 -0.91
C GLU A 435 -10.75 6.76 -2.02
N GLU A 436 -10.21 7.47 -3.02
CA GLU A 436 -10.98 7.94 -4.17
C GLU A 436 -11.52 6.77 -5.01
N ARG A 437 -10.72 5.71 -5.21
CA ARG A 437 -11.14 4.49 -5.92
C ARG A 437 -12.29 3.79 -5.19
N LEU A 438 -12.18 3.61 -3.88
CA LEU A 438 -13.23 3.01 -3.05
C LEU A 438 -14.51 3.85 -3.03
N ALA A 439 -14.38 5.17 -2.96
CA ALA A 439 -15.52 6.09 -3.04
C ALA A 439 -16.24 6.01 -4.40
N GLU A 440 -15.49 5.91 -5.49
CA GLU A 440 -16.05 5.74 -6.83
C GLU A 440 -16.77 4.38 -6.98
N GLU A 441 -16.17 3.30 -6.48
CA GLU A 441 -16.82 1.97 -6.47
C GLU A 441 -18.10 1.98 -5.65
N ALA A 442 -18.10 2.60 -4.46
CA ALA A 442 -19.30 2.73 -3.64
C ALA A 442 -20.39 3.54 -4.35
N ARG A 443 -20.02 4.62 -5.05
CA ARG A 443 -20.96 5.42 -5.84
C ARG A 443 -21.59 4.60 -6.98
N ARG A 444 -20.78 3.83 -7.71
CA ARG A 444 -21.29 2.96 -8.79
C ARG A 444 -22.21 1.87 -8.27
N ALA A 445 -21.85 1.23 -7.16
CA ALA A 445 -22.70 0.21 -6.54
C ALA A 445 -24.05 0.80 -6.08
N GLU A 446 -24.07 2.02 -5.54
CA GLU A 446 -25.30 2.71 -5.16
C GLU A 446 -26.16 3.09 -6.39
N GLU A 447 -25.53 3.57 -7.47
CA GLU A 447 -26.23 3.85 -8.74
C GLU A 447 -26.86 2.58 -9.31
N GLU A 448 -26.15 1.45 -9.32
CA GLU A 448 -26.68 0.15 -9.77
C GLU A 448 -27.82 -0.32 -8.87
N ARG A 449 -27.71 -0.17 -7.54
CA ARG A 449 -28.78 -0.51 -6.60
C ARG A 449 -30.03 0.31 -6.85
N LEU A 450 -29.89 1.62 -7.03
CA LEU A 450 -31.01 2.52 -7.35
C LEU A 450 -31.65 2.22 -8.72
N ALA A 451 -30.84 1.90 -9.73
CA ALA A 451 -31.32 1.50 -11.05
C ALA A 451 -32.11 0.19 -10.99
N GLU A 452 -31.61 -0.81 -10.23
CA GLU A 452 -32.33 -2.08 -10.02
C GLU A 452 -33.62 -1.88 -9.24
N GLU A 453 -33.63 -1.05 -8.20
CA GLU A 453 -34.84 -0.71 -7.44
C GLU A 453 -35.87 -0.01 -8.34
N ALA A 454 -35.44 0.92 -9.19
CA ALA A 454 -36.32 1.57 -10.16
C ALA A 454 -36.89 0.58 -11.20
N ARG A 455 -36.08 -0.36 -11.68
CA ARG A 455 -36.50 -1.42 -12.59
C ARG A 455 -37.56 -2.32 -11.94
N LEU A 456 -37.35 -2.76 -10.72
CA LEU A 456 -38.28 -3.58 -9.95
C LEU A 456 -39.60 -2.85 -9.67
N ALA A 457 -39.51 -1.56 -9.33
CA ALA A 457 -40.68 -0.71 -9.09
C ALA A 457 -41.54 -0.57 -10.39
N GLU A 458 -40.90 -0.36 -11.54
CA GLU A 458 -41.58 -0.28 -12.83
C GLU A 458 -42.21 -1.61 -13.23
N GLU A 459 -41.51 -2.73 -13.02
CA GLU A 459 -42.06 -4.08 -13.26
C GLU A 459 -43.27 -4.34 -12.36
N ALA A 460 -43.22 -3.99 -11.10
CA ALA A 460 -44.36 -4.11 -10.19
C ALA A 460 -45.54 -3.22 -10.61
N ARG A 461 -45.28 -1.99 -11.09
CA ARG A 461 -46.33 -1.11 -11.63
C ARG A 461 -47.00 -1.70 -12.86
N LEU A 462 -46.21 -2.24 -13.81
CA LEU A 462 -46.73 -2.88 -15.03
C LEU A 462 -47.55 -4.16 -14.70
N ALA A 463 -47.09 -4.95 -13.74
CA ALA A 463 -47.81 -6.14 -13.27
C ALA A 463 -49.15 -5.79 -12.63
N GLU A 464 -49.24 -4.73 -11.82
CA GLU A 464 -50.47 -4.23 -11.22
C GLU A 464 -51.43 -3.68 -12.29
N GLU A 465 -50.92 -2.92 -13.26
CA GLU A 465 -51.72 -2.43 -14.38
C GLU A 465 -52.31 -3.58 -15.22
N ALA A 466 -51.51 -4.61 -15.50
CA ALA A 466 -51.98 -5.82 -16.20
C ALA A 466 -53.06 -6.57 -15.38
N ARG A 467 -52.91 -6.67 -14.05
CA ARG A 467 -53.89 -7.29 -13.16
C ARG A 467 -55.22 -6.53 -13.17
N LEU A 468 -55.17 -5.20 -13.09
CA LEU A 468 -56.36 -4.35 -13.13
C LEU A 468 -57.07 -4.43 -14.51
N ALA A 469 -56.32 -4.46 -15.59
CA ALA A 469 -56.88 -4.64 -16.96
C ALA A 469 -57.58 -6.01 -17.12
N GLU A 470 -57.01 -7.09 -16.59
CA GLU A 470 -57.62 -8.42 -16.60
C GLU A 470 -58.90 -8.47 -15.74
N GLU A 471 -58.86 -7.86 -14.55
CA GLU A 471 -60.04 -7.76 -13.69
C GLU A 471 -61.19 -6.98 -14.36
N ALA A 472 -60.85 -5.85 -15.03
CA ALA A 472 -61.82 -5.09 -15.80
C ALA A 472 -62.41 -5.89 -16.99
N ARG A 473 -61.57 -6.67 -17.68
CA ARG A 473 -62.00 -7.55 -18.77
C ARG A 473 -62.98 -8.63 -18.27
N LEU A 474 -62.66 -9.31 -17.16
CA LEU A 474 -63.52 -10.31 -16.54
C LEU A 474 -64.83 -9.72 -16.02
N ALA A 475 -64.81 -8.52 -15.47
CA ALA A 475 -66.03 -7.82 -15.04
C ALA A 475 -66.96 -7.48 -16.23
N GLU A 476 -66.37 -7.00 -17.35
CA GLU A 476 -67.13 -6.74 -18.56
C GLU A 476 -67.74 -8.03 -19.20
N GLU A 477 -66.96 -9.11 -19.23
CA GLU A 477 -67.40 -10.41 -19.68
C GLU A 477 -68.59 -10.95 -18.82
N ALA A 478 -68.47 -10.81 -17.48
CA ALA A 478 -69.55 -11.17 -16.57
C ALA A 478 -70.83 -10.33 -16.81
N ARG A 479 -70.63 -8.99 -17.01
CA ARG A 479 -71.78 -8.10 -17.36
C ARG A 479 -72.49 -8.50 -18.63
N LEU A 480 -71.75 -8.81 -19.72
CA LEU A 480 -72.28 -9.24 -20.98
C LEU A 480 -73.00 -10.61 -20.87
N ALA A 481 -72.44 -11.52 -20.07
CA ALA A 481 -73.06 -12.82 -19.81
C ALA A 481 -74.41 -12.69 -19.06
N GLU A 482 -74.49 -11.79 -18.04
CA GLU A 482 -75.69 -11.48 -17.30
C GLU A 482 -76.71 -10.80 -18.21
N GLU A 483 -76.35 -9.89 -19.08
CA GLU A 483 -77.21 -9.20 -20.01
C GLU A 483 -77.80 -10.25 -21.05
N ALA A 484 -76.97 -11.15 -21.54
CA ALA A 484 -77.44 -12.26 -22.43
C ALA A 484 -78.40 -13.17 -21.69
N ARG A 485 -78.18 -13.52 -20.42
CA ARG A 485 -79.08 -14.34 -19.60
C ARG A 485 -80.43 -13.65 -19.42
N LEU A 486 -80.46 -12.39 -19.12
CA LEU A 486 -81.70 -11.58 -18.93
C LEU A 486 -82.44 -11.47 -20.24
N ALA A 487 -81.77 -11.29 -21.40
CA ALA A 487 -82.37 -11.26 -22.71
C ALA A 487 -83.01 -12.61 -23.07
N GLU A 488 -82.37 -13.74 -22.75
CA GLU A 488 -82.89 -15.07 -22.97
C GLU A 488 -84.11 -15.33 -22.06
N GLU A 489 -84.08 -14.96 -20.77
CA GLU A 489 -85.23 -15.03 -19.89
C GLU A 489 -86.41 -14.21 -20.38
N ALA A 490 -86.16 -12.98 -20.89
CA ALA A 490 -87.20 -12.14 -21.47
C ALA A 490 -87.78 -12.77 -22.73
N ARG A 491 -86.99 -13.40 -23.61
CA ARG A 491 -87.41 -14.11 -24.80
C ARG A 491 -88.31 -15.32 -24.46
N LEU A 492 -87.88 -16.12 -23.46
CA LEU A 492 -88.67 -17.27 -22.98
C LEU A 492 -90.01 -16.85 -22.35
N ALA A 493 -90.03 -15.77 -21.59
CA ALA A 493 -91.24 -15.20 -21.02
C ALA A 493 -92.21 -14.71 -22.09
N GLU A 494 -91.72 -14.07 -23.15
CA GLU A 494 -92.53 -13.63 -24.29
C GLU A 494 -93.11 -14.84 -25.07
N GLU A 495 -92.29 -15.87 -25.32
CA GLU A 495 -92.74 -17.12 -25.91
C GLU A 495 -93.83 -17.79 -25.08
N ALA A 496 -93.65 -17.86 -23.75
CA ALA A 496 -94.69 -18.40 -22.85
C ALA A 496 -95.96 -17.58 -22.87
N ARG A 497 -95.89 -16.24 -22.90
CA ARG A 497 -97.03 -15.36 -23.03
C ARG A 497 -97.81 -15.60 -24.36
N LEU A 498 -97.09 -15.67 -25.48
CA LEU A 498 -97.67 -15.93 -26.80
C LEU A 498 -98.35 -17.34 -26.85
N ALA A 499 -97.69 -18.33 -26.22
CA ALA A 499 -98.26 -19.68 -26.10
C ALA A 499 -99.55 -19.70 -25.30
N GLU A 500 -99.68 -18.96 -24.21
CA GLU A 500 -100.85 -18.80 -23.37
C GLU A 500 -101.97 -18.05 -24.11
N GLU A 501 -101.65 -16.98 -24.84
CA GLU A 501 -102.59 -16.24 -25.68
C GLU A 501 -103.16 -17.19 -26.81
N ALA A 502 -102.24 -17.95 -27.42
CA ALA A 502 -102.67 -18.95 -28.46
C ALA A 502 -103.58 -20.05 -27.88
N ARG A 503 -103.26 -20.51 -26.64
CA ARG A 503 -104.10 -21.47 -25.91
C ARG A 503 -105.49 -20.89 -25.58
N THR A 504 -105.49 -19.63 -25.08
CA THR A 504 -106.76 -18.91 -24.79
C THR A 504 -107.58 -18.72 -26.06
N MET A 505 -106.98 -18.34 -27.17
CA MET A 505 -107.60 -18.18 -28.44
C MET A 505 -108.21 -19.54 -28.94
N ARG A 506 -107.42 -20.62 -28.79
CA ARG A 506 -107.95 -22.00 -29.15
C ARG A 506 -109.15 -22.38 -28.28
N LEU A 507 -109.11 -22.07 -26.97
CA LEU A 507 -110.28 -22.35 -26.11
C LEU A 507 -111.49 -21.47 -26.50
N LEU A 508 -111.25 -20.19 -26.83
CA LEU A 508 -112.33 -19.31 -27.37
C LEU A 508 -112.95 -19.84 -28.67
N VAL A 509 -112.06 -20.23 -29.64
CA VAL A 509 -112.51 -20.82 -30.88
C VAL A 509 -113.27 -22.14 -30.64
N ALA A 510 -112.79 -23.01 -29.76
CA ALA A 510 -113.48 -24.22 -29.35
C ALA A 510 -114.84 -23.95 -28.70
N GLY A 511 -114.85 -22.92 -27.80
CA GLY A 511 -116.11 -22.47 -27.17
C GLY A 511 -117.11 -21.92 -28.15
N VAL A 512 -116.70 -21.10 -29.14
CA VAL A 512 -117.51 -20.59 -30.21
C VAL A 512 -118.03 -21.75 -31.12
N ALA A 513 -117.15 -22.68 -31.42
CA ALA A 513 -117.55 -23.89 -32.22
C ALA A 513 -118.55 -24.75 -31.45
N ALA A 514 -118.38 -24.94 -30.14
CA ALA A 514 -119.33 -25.68 -29.31
C ALA A 514 -120.70 -24.96 -29.23
N CYS A 515 -120.69 -23.62 -29.08
CA CYS A 515 -121.88 -22.80 -29.10
C CYS A 515 -122.62 -22.89 -30.46
N ALA A 516 -121.81 -22.86 -31.56
CA ALA A 516 -122.36 -23.01 -32.91
C ALA A 516 -123.01 -24.39 -33.11
N VAL A 517 -122.38 -25.47 -32.61
CA VAL A 517 -122.97 -26.85 -32.68
C VAL A 517 -124.24 -26.95 -31.83
N LEU A 518 -124.24 -26.31 -30.61
CA LEU A 518 -125.42 -26.26 -29.77
C LEU A 518 -126.53 -25.45 -30.45
N LEU A 519 -126.24 -24.31 -31.09
CA LEU A 519 -127.21 -23.52 -31.83
C LEU A 519 -127.80 -24.33 -33.04
N ILE A 520 -126.91 -25.03 -33.77
CA ILE A 520 -127.36 -25.93 -34.87
C ILE A 520 -128.22 -27.05 -34.31
N GLY A 521 -127.83 -27.67 -33.18
CA GLY A 521 -128.61 -28.67 -32.47
C GLY A 521 -130.02 -28.17 -32.06
N ILE A 522 -130.07 -26.92 -31.51
CA ILE A 522 -131.34 -26.28 -31.14
C ILE A 522 -132.19 -25.97 -32.36
N ILE A 523 -131.62 -25.52 -33.49
CA ILE A 523 -132.34 -25.23 -34.72
C ILE A 523 -132.84 -26.55 -35.30
N VAL A 524 -132.07 -27.62 -35.34
CA VAL A 524 -132.53 -28.94 -35.85
C VAL A 524 -133.60 -29.46 -34.94
N PHE A 525 -133.49 -29.31 -33.58
CA PHE A 525 -134.57 -29.76 -32.70
C PHE A 525 -135.84 -28.93 -32.83
N ALA A 526 -135.75 -27.62 -33.10
CA ALA A 526 -136.93 -26.78 -33.37
C ALA A 526 -137.61 -27.11 -34.74
N VAL A 527 -136.81 -27.46 -35.77
CA VAL A 527 -137.34 -27.82 -37.08
C VAL A 527 -138.05 -29.22 -37.08
N THR A 528 -137.53 -30.18 -36.30
CA THR A 528 -138.05 -31.48 -36.16
C THR A 528 -139.35 -31.52 -35.32
N ARG A 529 -139.58 -30.56 -34.43
CA ARG A 529 -140.88 -30.48 -33.69
C ARG A 529 -141.99 -29.80 -34.38
N LYS A 530 -141.76 -29.23 -35.61
CA LYS A 530 -142.86 -28.67 -36.46
C LYS A 530 -143.42 -29.63 -37.49
N LYS A 531 -143.01 -30.92 -37.43
CA LYS A 531 -143.64 -31.98 -38.28
C LYS A 531 -144.23 -33.13 -37.48
N LYS A 532 -145.01 -32.85 -36.46
CA LYS A 532 -145.98 -33.69 -35.86
C LYS A 532 -147.19 -32.90 -35.59
#